data_435e5b3f3a30497b106f514749a17fb1
#
_entry.id   435e5b3f3a30497b106f514749a17fb1
#
_cell.length_a   1.000
_cell.length_b   1.000
_cell.length_c   1.000
_cell.angle_alpha   90.00
_cell.angle_beta   90.00
_cell.angle_gamma   90.00
#
_symmetry.space_group_name_H-M   'P 1'
#
loop_
_entity.id
_entity.type
_entity.pdbx_description
1 polymer ?
#
loop_
_entity_poly.entity_id
_entity_poly.type
_entity_poly.pdbx_seq_one_letter_code
_entity_poly.pdbx_strand_id
1 'polypeptide(L)'
;RWGMLGLAIKGSIWIGFAGLFLGIGLGGKRYQPFEMFLITLVMLVAVILGWWLLNTPHDPTNKELPFLYFSDHWRWEPEVTKHRPEIWGGLLFALLSGIIYAAYKKNDRLACNLALWGMLGGALGFPFGQTIQAINAWNPDFFGESFLKGLTKYFNWWNIMETVFGAVMGAILGLGLWLNRRRIAVSNEADVSPLPNWLIGFLLIIHLSLLVLVEFSKIDWIDGVYDLGLMIGLIPLVLCIRGRLGPYLQLLPITLLPIAGKTLRAMSDPVNQSLNWLTYLILPILIASTIAIWFARQARQNGEHQLFIRTALLFSVWIYHGLNFAFFNFPWPWEDWGGRTPNAMIFFICMFGLSALAIFYNPAEQRWQSNLWRCQRD
;
A
#
# COMPACT_ATOMS: atom_id res chain seq x y z
N ARG A 1 18.11 -13.45 -14.80
CA ARG A 1 18.81 -12.79 -13.68
C ARG A 1 18.43 -11.31 -13.58
N TRP A 2 18.44 -10.57 -14.71
CA TRP A 2 18.08 -9.15 -14.72
C TRP A 2 16.63 -8.87 -14.30
N GLY A 3 15.68 -9.74 -14.68
CA GLY A 3 14.29 -9.62 -14.26
C GLY A 3 14.11 -9.68 -12.74
N MET A 4 14.82 -10.60 -12.05
CA MET A 4 14.77 -10.68 -10.58
C MET A 4 15.35 -9.42 -9.91
N LEU A 5 16.44 -8.88 -10.46
CA LEU A 5 16.99 -7.61 -9.97
C LEU A 5 16.00 -6.47 -10.17
N GLY A 6 15.32 -6.43 -11.33
CA GLY A 6 14.28 -5.43 -11.59
C GLY A 6 13.12 -5.52 -10.61
N LEU A 7 12.66 -6.71 -10.31
CA LEU A 7 11.60 -6.93 -9.30
C LEU A 7 12.08 -6.53 -7.91
N ALA A 8 13.32 -6.82 -7.55
CA ALA A 8 13.90 -6.39 -6.28
C ALA A 8 13.95 -4.85 -6.16
N ILE A 9 14.36 -4.16 -7.22
CA ILE A 9 14.39 -2.69 -7.26
C ILE A 9 12.97 -2.12 -7.16
N LYS A 10 12.04 -2.61 -7.98
CA LYS A 10 10.63 -2.15 -7.96
C LYS A 10 9.99 -2.41 -6.59
N GLY A 11 10.13 -3.61 -6.04
CA GLY A 11 9.64 -3.94 -4.71
C GLY A 11 10.23 -3.04 -3.62
N SER A 12 11.56 -2.78 -3.68
CA SER A 12 12.22 -1.86 -2.75
C SER A 12 11.61 -0.47 -2.77
N ILE A 13 11.36 0.08 -3.95
CA ILE A 13 10.80 1.43 -4.10
C ILE A 13 9.40 1.50 -3.45
N TRP A 14 8.52 0.58 -3.78
CA TRP A 14 7.15 0.58 -3.30
C TRP A 14 7.08 0.49 -1.77
N ILE A 15 7.73 -0.51 -1.20
CA ILE A 15 7.67 -0.73 0.24
C ILE A 15 8.60 0.23 0.99
N GLY A 16 9.62 0.75 0.32
CA GLY A 16 10.47 1.83 0.84
C GLY A 16 9.67 3.11 1.10
N PHE A 17 8.81 3.52 0.18
CA PHE A 17 7.88 4.63 0.40
C PHE A 17 6.90 4.35 1.54
N ALA A 18 6.31 3.16 1.58
CA ALA A 18 5.41 2.77 2.66
C ALA A 18 6.11 2.85 4.03
N GLY A 19 7.34 2.34 4.12
CA GLY A 19 8.17 2.42 5.34
C GLY A 19 8.53 3.85 5.71
N LEU A 20 8.93 4.68 4.74
CA LEU A 20 9.25 6.09 4.95
C LEU A 20 8.07 6.84 5.55
N PHE A 21 6.91 6.72 4.93
CA PHE A 21 5.71 7.44 5.36
C PHE A 21 5.18 6.93 6.70
N LEU A 22 5.21 5.62 6.92
CA LEU A 22 4.89 5.03 8.21
C LEU A 22 5.80 5.59 9.31
N GLY A 23 7.10 5.66 9.05
CA GLY A 23 8.07 6.21 9.98
C GLY A 23 7.87 7.69 10.27
N ILE A 24 7.61 8.51 9.26
CA ILE A 24 7.25 9.92 9.42
C ILE A 24 6.00 10.08 10.30
N GLY A 25 4.97 9.27 10.05
CA GLY A 25 3.73 9.30 10.82
C GLY A 25 3.90 8.87 12.29
N LEU A 26 4.82 7.95 12.57
CA LEU A 26 5.04 7.40 13.91
C LEU A 26 6.19 8.06 14.68
N GLY A 27 7.10 8.77 14.01
CA GLY A 27 8.38 9.24 14.56
C GLY A 27 8.31 10.43 15.51
N GLY A 28 7.17 11.07 15.66
CA GLY A 28 7.02 12.23 16.55
C GLY A 28 7.72 13.50 16.10
N LYS A 29 8.47 13.47 15.01
CA LYS A 29 9.11 14.67 14.44
C LYS A 29 8.07 15.61 13.84
N ARG A 30 8.24 16.90 14.05
CA ARG A 30 7.34 17.91 13.51
C ARG A 30 7.74 18.27 12.08
N TYR A 31 6.84 17.99 11.14
CA TYR A 31 6.94 18.41 9.77
C TYR A 31 5.97 19.57 9.53
N GLN A 32 6.49 20.71 9.08
CA GLN A 32 5.65 21.86 8.78
C GLN A 32 4.96 21.70 7.42
N PRO A 33 3.74 22.21 7.22
CA PRO A 33 3.03 22.09 5.95
C PRO A 33 3.84 22.63 4.76
N PHE A 34 4.51 23.76 4.93
CA PHE A 34 5.34 24.36 3.90
C PHE A 34 6.59 23.49 3.56
N GLU A 35 7.22 22.92 4.57
CA GLU A 35 8.33 21.96 4.36
C GLU A 35 7.87 20.74 3.59
N MET A 36 6.65 20.24 3.88
CA MET A 36 6.08 19.11 3.16
C MET A 36 5.79 19.44 1.70
N PHE A 37 5.30 20.63 1.44
CA PHE A 37 5.14 21.12 0.08
C PHE A 37 6.49 21.18 -0.66
N LEU A 38 7.51 21.73 -0.03
CA LEU A 38 8.86 21.82 -0.63
C LEU A 38 9.47 20.44 -0.90
N ILE A 39 9.39 19.51 0.05
CA ILE A 39 9.93 18.15 -0.18
C ILE A 39 9.16 17.42 -1.28
N THR A 40 7.84 17.60 -1.34
CA THR A 40 7.04 17.04 -2.44
C THR A 40 7.51 17.59 -3.79
N LEU A 41 7.75 18.89 -3.88
CA LEU A 41 8.28 19.51 -5.10
C LEU A 41 9.68 18.97 -5.46
N VAL A 42 10.56 18.82 -4.48
CA VAL A 42 11.90 18.22 -4.68
C VAL A 42 11.78 16.77 -5.17
N MET A 43 10.86 16.00 -4.59
CA MET A 43 10.62 14.62 -5.02
C MET A 43 10.07 14.55 -6.45
N LEU A 44 9.19 15.47 -6.86
CA LEU A 44 8.69 15.56 -8.24
C LEU A 44 9.83 15.88 -9.23
N VAL A 45 10.68 16.82 -8.89
CA VAL A 45 11.88 17.14 -9.71
C VAL A 45 12.80 15.91 -9.77
N ALA A 46 12.98 15.22 -8.64
CA ALA A 46 13.80 14.01 -8.58
C ALA A 46 13.19 12.87 -9.45
N VAL A 47 11.85 12.75 -9.53
CA VAL A 47 11.21 11.81 -10.46
C VAL A 47 11.58 12.13 -11.90
N ILE A 48 11.50 13.40 -12.32
CA ILE A 48 11.83 13.80 -13.69
C ILE A 48 13.31 13.50 -14.00
N LEU A 49 14.21 13.85 -13.09
CA LEU A 49 15.63 13.59 -13.25
C LEU A 49 15.96 12.10 -13.30
N GLY A 50 15.42 11.32 -12.39
CA GLY A 50 15.66 9.87 -12.33
C GLY A 50 15.03 9.13 -13.52
N TRP A 51 13.87 9.57 -13.98
CA TRP A 51 13.25 9.05 -15.20
C TRP A 51 14.15 9.36 -16.41
N TRP A 52 14.57 10.60 -16.54
CA TRP A 52 15.45 11.00 -17.66
C TRP A 52 16.78 10.23 -17.66
N LEU A 53 17.39 10.01 -16.50
CA LEU A 53 18.68 9.33 -16.40
C LEU A 53 18.59 7.80 -16.56
N LEU A 54 17.55 7.17 -16.00
CA LEU A 54 17.49 5.72 -15.87
C LEU A 54 16.41 5.05 -16.73
N ASN A 55 15.39 5.79 -17.18
CA ASN A 55 14.27 5.26 -17.94
C ASN A 55 14.20 5.76 -19.39
N THR A 56 15.18 6.54 -19.84
CA THR A 56 15.29 6.96 -21.24
C THR A 56 16.56 6.41 -21.89
N PRO A 57 16.63 6.27 -23.21
CA PRO A 57 15.54 6.43 -24.17
C PRO A 57 14.48 5.34 -24.04
N HIS A 58 13.23 5.62 -24.42
CA HIS A 58 12.19 4.62 -24.52
C HIS A 58 11.40 4.82 -25.81
N ASP A 59 11.88 4.22 -26.87
CA ASP A 59 11.18 4.15 -28.17
C ASP A 59 11.17 2.70 -28.66
N PRO A 60 10.15 1.92 -28.27
CA PRO A 60 10.01 0.52 -28.68
C PRO A 60 9.90 0.37 -30.21
N THR A 61 9.38 1.38 -30.92
CA THR A 61 9.22 1.35 -32.38
C THR A 61 10.57 1.31 -33.08
N ASN A 62 11.52 2.09 -32.58
CA ASN A 62 12.89 2.12 -33.08
C ASN A 62 13.84 1.15 -32.34
N LYS A 63 13.28 0.28 -31.49
CA LYS A 63 14.02 -0.67 -30.65
C LYS A 63 15.02 0.01 -29.69
N GLU A 64 14.71 1.23 -29.26
CA GLU A 64 15.49 1.96 -28.27
C GLU A 64 14.88 1.82 -26.89
N LEU A 65 15.56 1.12 -26.02
CA LEU A 65 15.14 0.93 -24.63
C LEU A 65 16.26 1.36 -23.68
N PRO A 66 15.89 1.78 -22.44
CA PRO A 66 16.88 2.08 -21.42
C PRO A 66 17.84 0.92 -21.19
N PHE A 67 19.08 1.22 -20.84
CA PHE A 67 20.08 0.21 -20.51
C PHE A 67 19.62 -0.76 -19.42
N LEU A 68 18.88 -0.26 -18.42
CA LEU A 68 18.22 -1.06 -17.39
C LEU A 68 16.70 -1.01 -17.61
N TYR A 69 16.19 -1.99 -18.32
CA TYR A 69 14.77 -2.13 -18.58
C TYR A 69 14.22 -3.33 -17.81
N PHE A 70 13.26 -3.07 -16.92
CA PHE A 70 12.66 -4.07 -16.03
C PHE A 70 11.16 -4.18 -16.23
N SER A 71 10.74 -4.38 -17.46
CA SER A 71 9.33 -4.66 -17.73
C SER A 71 8.91 -6.00 -17.12
N ASP A 72 7.59 -6.24 -17.03
CA ASP A 72 7.00 -7.51 -16.58
C ASP A 72 7.40 -8.68 -17.49
N HIS A 73 7.93 -8.40 -18.69
CA HIS A 73 8.52 -9.39 -19.55
C HIS A 73 9.93 -9.75 -19.06
N TRP A 74 10.08 -10.94 -18.56
CA TRP A 74 11.32 -11.54 -18.05
C TRP A 74 12.45 -11.62 -19.09
N ARG A 75 12.08 -11.52 -20.35
CA ARG A 75 12.98 -11.53 -21.49
C ARG A 75 12.70 -10.29 -22.31
N TRP A 76 13.75 -9.60 -22.70
CA TRP A 76 13.66 -8.74 -23.83
C TRP A 76 13.36 -9.61 -25.05
N GLU A 77 12.13 -9.57 -25.50
CA GLU A 77 11.75 -10.14 -26.78
C GLU A 77 11.61 -8.97 -27.75
N PRO A 78 12.58 -8.75 -28.65
CA PRO A 78 12.55 -7.63 -29.59
C PRO A 78 11.35 -7.66 -30.54
N GLU A 79 10.65 -8.79 -30.56
CA GLU A 79 9.43 -9.01 -31.36
C GLU A 79 8.14 -8.68 -30.58
N VAL A 80 8.21 -8.48 -29.27
CA VAL A 80 7.04 -8.12 -28.46
C VAL A 80 6.70 -6.66 -28.69
N THR A 81 5.55 -6.44 -29.32
CA THR A 81 5.09 -5.11 -29.80
C THR A 81 4.61 -4.16 -28.70
N LYS A 82 4.64 -4.54 -27.41
CA LYS A 82 4.12 -3.72 -26.30
C LYS A 82 5.09 -3.67 -25.14
N HIS A 83 6.16 -2.91 -25.28
CA HIS A 83 6.99 -2.55 -24.15
C HIS A 83 6.30 -1.44 -23.34
N ARG A 84 6.16 -1.64 -22.04
CA ARG A 84 5.58 -0.64 -21.16
C ARG A 84 6.60 0.44 -20.82
N PRO A 85 6.21 1.72 -20.82
CA PRO A 85 7.06 2.75 -20.25
C PRO A 85 7.28 2.47 -18.75
N GLU A 86 8.45 2.80 -18.25
CA GLU A 86 8.83 2.59 -16.86
C GLU A 86 9.29 3.90 -16.25
N ILE A 87 8.94 4.09 -14.98
CA ILE A 87 9.30 5.28 -14.18
C ILE A 87 10.09 4.92 -12.91
N TRP A 88 10.55 3.68 -12.78
CA TRP A 88 11.18 3.19 -11.56
C TRP A 88 12.42 4.01 -11.16
N GLY A 89 13.21 4.51 -12.12
CA GLY A 89 14.36 5.37 -11.85
C GLY A 89 13.97 6.70 -11.23
N GLY A 90 12.89 7.28 -11.73
CA GLY A 90 12.29 8.48 -11.14
C GLY A 90 11.81 8.26 -9.72
N LEU A 91 11.04 7.21 -9.50
CA LEU A 91 10.54 6.86 -8.16
C LEU A 91 11.67 6.54 -7.18
N LEU A 92 12.75 5.89 -7.65
CA LEU A 92 13.93 5.65 -6.83
C LEU A 92 14.59 6.96 -6.37
N PHE A 93 14.77 7.92 -7.28
CA PHE A 93 15.33 9.22 -6.94
C PHE A 93 14.43 10.01 -5.99
N ALA A 94 13.12 9.94 -6.16
CA ALA A 94 12.16 10.54 -5.24
C ALA A 94 12.25 9.92 -3.85
N LEU A 95 12.29 8.58 -3.75
CA LEU A 95 12.45 7.89 -2.47
C LEU A 95 13.74 8.27 -1.76
N LEU A 96 14.86 8.27 -2.49
CA LEU A 96 16.16 8.68 -1.93
C LEU A 96 16.12 10.13 -1.45
N SER A 97 15.51 11.05 -2.21
CA SER A 97 15.33 12.44 -1.79
C SER A 97 14.53 12.56 -0.49
N GLY A 98 13.45 11.79 -0.36
CA GLY A 98 12.65 11.72 0.87
C GLY A 98 13.43 11.17 2.07
N ILE A 99 14.21 10.10 1.87
CA ILE A 99 15.06 9.52 2.91
C ILE A 99 16.16 10.51 3.34
N ILE A 100 16.83 11.14 2.38
CA ILE A 100 17.88 12.15 2.64
C ILE A 100 17.30 13.31 3.45
N TYR A 101 16.13 13.82 3.05
CA TYR A 101 15.44 14.88 3.79
C TYR A 101 15.12 14.46 5.22
N ALA A 102 14.54 13.29 5.41
CA ALA A 102 14.21 12.76 6.73
C ALA A 102 15.46 12.56 7.59
N ALA A 103 16.56 12.06 7.00
CA ALA A 103 17.83 11.84 7.70
C ALA A 103 18.51 13.14 8.13
N TYR A 104 18.81 14.01 7.17
CA TYR A 104 19.70 15.15 7.40
C TYR A 104 18.93 16.39 7.89
N LYS A 105 17.75 16.69 7.34
CA LYS A 105 17.00 17.87 7.72
C LYS A 105 16.16 17.67 8.99
N LYS A 106 15.54 16.49 9.12
CA LYS A 106 14.64 16.18 10.24
C LYS A 106 15.30 15.34 11.34
N ASN A 107 16.42 14.72 11.06
CA ASN A 107 17.07 13.75 11.94
C ASN A 107 16.04 12.70 12.43
N ASP A 108 15.20 12.25 11.50
CA ASP A 108 14.14 11.27 11.76
C ASP A 108 14.63 9.86 11.50
N ARG A 109 15.29 9.30 12.52
CA ARG A 109 15.85 7.95 12.45
C ARG A 109 14.78 6.88 12.26
N LEU A 110 13.55 7.10 12.75
CA LEU A 110 12.49 6.10 12.58
C LEU A 110 12.04 6.03 11.13
N ALA A 111 11.81 7.18 10.49
CA ALA A 111 11.44 7.24 9.08
C ALA A 111 12.50 6.58 8.18
N CYS A 112 13.79 6.90 8.41
CA CYS A 112 14.88 6.31 7.64
C CYS A 112 14.98 4.79 7.85
N ASN A 113 14.93 4.33 9.11
CA ASN A 113 15.01 2.90 9.40
C ASN A 113 13.86 2.13 8.80
N LEU A 114 12.62 2.62 8.91
CA LEU A 114 11.46 1.94 8.34
C LEU A 114 11.47 1.99 6.81
N ALA A 115 11.98 3.05 6.18
CA ALA A 115 12.22 3.08 4.76
C ALA A 115 13.17 1.95 4.32
N LEU A 116 14.31 1.79 5.01
CA LEU A 116 15.28 0.73 4.71
C LEU A 116 14.72 -0.67 4.96
N TRP A 117 13.97 -0.88 6.05
CA TRP A 117 13.26 -2.14 6.29
C TRP A 117 12.20 -2.42 5.22
N GLY A 118 11.48 -1.39 4.79
CA GLY A 118 10.55 -1.49 3.67
C GLY A 118 11.26 -1.85 2.37
N MET A 119 12.36 -1.17 2.05
CA MET A 119 13.18 -1.49 0.87
C MET A 119 13.66 -2.95 0.90
N LEU A 120 14.14 -3.42 2.04
CA LEU A 120 14.57 -4.80 2.21
C LEU A 120 13.39 -5.77 2.03
N GLY A 121 12.25 -5.47 2.65
CA GLY A 121 11.04 -6.30 2.54
C GLY A 121 10.53 -6.42 1.10
N GLY A 122 10.51 -5.31 0.38
CA GLY A 122 10.13 -5.31 -1.03
C GLY A 122 11.14 -5.98 -1.95
N ALA A 123 12.46 -5.76 -1.70
CA ALA A 123 13.55 -6.38 -2.46
C ALA A 123 13.56 -7.90 -2.35
N LEU A 124 13.20 -8.44 -1.21
CA LEU A 124 13.14 -9.89 -0.99
C LEU A 124 11.77 -10.46 -1.36
N GLY A 125 10.70 -9.77 -0.99
CA GLY A 125 9.35 -10.29 -1.15
C GLY A 125 8.93 -10.46 -2.61
N PHE A 126 9.18 -9.45 -3.45
CA PHE A 126 8.75 -9.51 -4.84
C PHE A 126 9.46 -10.61 -5.65
N PRO A 127 10.81 -10.67 -5.66
CA PRO A 127 11.51 -11.79 -6.33
C PRO A 127 11.16 -13.14 -5.75
N PHE A 128 10.97 -13.26 -4.43
CA PHE A 128 10.65 -14.53 -3.80
C PHE A 128 9.28 -15.04 -4.25
N GLY A 129 8.24 -14.19 -4.19
CA GLY A 129 6.91 -14.56 -4.70
C GLY A 129 6.95 -14.94 -6.18
N GLN A 130 7.64 -14.14 -6.99
CA GLN A 130 7.77 -14.42 -8.43
C GLN A 130 8.57 -15.71 -8.73
N THR A 131 9.55 -16.06 -7.90
CA THR A 131 10.29 -17.32 -8.07
C THR A 131 9.37 -18.52 -7.94
N ILE A 132 8.43 -18.49 -7.01
CA ILE A 132 7.44 -19.56 -6.82
C ILE A 132 6.57 -19.71 -8.08
N GLN A 133 6.09 -18.61 -8.63
CA GLN A 133 5.31 -18.60 -9.87
C GLN A 133 6.15 -19.12 -11.06
N ALA A 134 7.41 -18.67 -11.17
CA ALA A 134 8.31 -19.04 -12.24
C ALA A 134 8.69 -20.54 -12.19
N ILE A 135 8.90 -21.11 -11.01
CA ILE A 135 9.15 -22.55 -10.85
C ILE A 135 7.98 -23.35 -11.43
N ASN A 136 6.75 -22.97 -11.11
CA ASN A 136 5.57 -23.63 -11.65
C ASN A 136 5.45 -23.47 -13.17
N ALA A 137 5.74 -22.28 -13.71
CA ALA A 137 5.61 -22.01 -15.15
C ALA A 137 6.69 -22.70 -15.99
N TRP A 138 7.93 -22.77 -15.48
CA TRP A 138 9.07 -23.30 -16.23
C TRP A 138 9.33 -24.78 -15.96
N ASN A 139 8.88 -25.31 -14.85
CA ASN A 139 9.03 -26.70 -14.44
C ASN A 139 7.70 -27.26 -13.95
N PRO A 140 6.71 -27.44 -14.85
CA PRO A 140 5.38 -27.92 -14.46
C PRO A 140 5.45 -29.29 -13.78
N ASP A 141 6.46 -30.11 -14.14
CA ASP A 141 6.68 -31.42 -13.56
C ASP A 141 7.35 -31.38 -12.18
N PHE A 142 7.89 -30.23 -11.73
CA PHE A 142 8.49 -30.09 -10.41
C PHE A 142 7.51 -30.47 -9.27
N PHE A 143 6.26 -30.15 -9.46
CA PHE A 143 5.18 -30.60 -8.58
C PHE A 143 4.53 -31.90 -9.03
N GLY A 144 5.02 -32.47 -10.13
CA GLY A 144 4.31 -33.50 -10.92
C GLY A 144 4.15 -34.85 -10.26
N GLU A 145 5.02 -35.23 -9.32
CA GLU A 145 4.98 -36.54 -8.65
C GLU A 145 4.73 -36.46 -7.15
N SER A 146 4.56 -35.23 -6.62
CA SER A 146 4.34 -35.01 -5.21
C SER A 146 2.87 -34.84 -4.84
N PHE A 147 2.57 -34.90 -3.54
CA PHE A 147 1.29 -34.50 -2.96
C PHE A 147 0.79 -33.13 -3.51
N LEU A 148 1.70 -32.25 -3.90
CA LEU A 148 1.38 -30.95 -4.45
C LEU A 148 0.74 -31.01 -5.84
N LYS A 149 0.92 -32.07 -6.62
CA LYS A 149 0.30 -32.23 -7.97
C LYS A 149 -1.23 -32.10 -7.91
N GLY A 150 -1.85 -32.73 -6.91
CA GLY A 150 -3.28 -32.65 -6.73
C GLY A 150 -3.77 -31.25 -6.35
N LEU A 151 -2.92 -30.44 -5.69
CA LEU A 151 -3.24 -29.10 -5.25
C LEU A 151 -2.99 -28.03 -6.32
N THR A 152 -2.07 -28.25 -7.26
CA THR A 152 -1.70 -27.24 -8.27
C THR A 152 -2.87 -26.80 -9.13
N LYS A 153 -3.82 -27.70 -9.42
CA LYS A 153 -5.04 -27.37 -10.18
C LYS A 153 -5.97 -26.39 -9.45
N TYR A 154 -5.84 -26.29 -8.12
CA TYR A 154 -6.65 -25.41 -7.28
C TYR A 154 -5.96 -24.08 -6.94
N PHE A 155 -4.73 -23.88 -7.38
CA PHE A 155 -3.98 -22.67 -7.13
C PHE A 155 -4.02 -21.72 -8.33
N ASN A 156 -4.39 -20.47 -8.07
CA ASN A 156 -4.05 -19.39 -8.98
C ASN A 156 -2.63 -18.92 -8.62
N TRP A 157 -1.65 -19.30 -9.42
CA TRP A 157 -0.23 -19.03 -9.15
C TRP A 157 0.11 -17.55 -9.11
N TRP A 158 -0.63 -16.71 -9.82
CA TRP A 158 -0.50 -15.27 -9.74
C TRP A 158 -0.88 -14.76 -8.34
N ASN A 159 -2.04 -15.15 -7.82
CA ASN A 159 -2.47 -14.78 -6.47
C ASN A 159 -1.56 -15.37 -5.39
N ILE A 160 -0.99 -16.56 -5.57
CA ILE A 160 0.01 -17.13 -4.66
C ILE A 160 1.26 -16.26 -4.62
N MET A 161 1.75 -15.83 -5.78
CA MET A 161 2.89 -14.92 -5.89
C MET A 161 2.64 -13.64 -5.10
N GLU A 162 1.50 -13.00 -5.30
CA GLU A 162 1.12 -11.77 -4.61
C GLU A 162 0.97 -11.98 -3.10
N THR A 163 0.37 -13.09 -2.68
CA THR A 163 0.21 -13.44 -1.27
C THR A 163 1.55 -13.64 -0.58
N VAL A 164 2.46 -14.38 -1.21
CA VAL A 164 3.82 -14.62 -0.69
C VAL A 164 4.62 -13.33 -0.65
N PHE A 165 4.55 -12.53 -1.70
CA PHE A 165 5.14 -11.19 -1.73
C PHE A 165 4.65 -10.36 -0.54
N GLY A 166 3.32 -10.26 -0.36
CA GLY A 166 2.69 -9.54 0.73
C GLY A 166 3.12 -10.04 2.12
N ALA A 167 3.19 -11.36 2.30
CA ALA A 167 3.61 -11.97 3.56
C ALA A 167 5.07 -11.63 3.90
N VAL A 168 5.98 -11.77 2.95
CA VAL A 168 7.42 -11.50 3.17
C VAL A 168 7.66 -10.02 3.44
N MET A 169 7.13 -9.12 2.60
CA MET A 169 7.32 -7.67 2.81
C MET A 169 6.69 -7.20 4.12
N GLY A 170 5.49 -7.70 4.45
CA GLY A 170 4.79 -7.37 5.68
C GLY A 170 5.53 -7.86 6.92
N ALA A 171 6.06 -9.09 6.88
CA ALA A 171 6.85 -9.64 7.97
C ALA A 171 8.14 -8.84 8.22
N ILE A 172 8.87 -8.48 7.16
CA ILE A 172 10.13 -7.73 7.26
C ILE A 172 9.87 -6.30 7.73
N LEU A 173 8.88 -5.60 7.17
CA LEU A 173 8.51 -4.25 7.62
C LEU A 173 7.99 -4.28 9.07
N GLY A 174 7.18 -5.29 9.43
CA GLY A 174 6.70 -5.50 10.78
C GLY A 174 7.83 -5.78 11.78
N LEU A 175 8.83 -6.58 11.40
CA LEU A 175 10.04 -6.78 12.17
C LEU A 175 10.82 -5.46 12.37
N GLY A 176 10.96 -4.68 11.29
CA GLY A 176 11.57 -3.35 11.35
C GLY A 176 10.84 -2.43 12.32
N LEU A 177 9.51 -2.43 12.29
CA LEU A 177 8.69 -1.67 13.23
C LEU A 177 8.88 -2.14 14.68
N TRP A 178 8.88 -3.44 14.91
CA TRP A 178 9.10 -4.03 16.24
C TRP A 178 10.47 -3.68 16.80
N LEU A 179 11.52 -3.78 16.00
CA LEU A 179 12.88 -3.43 16.43
C LEU A 179 13.03 -1.94 16.74
N ASN A 180 12.29 -1.08 16.05
CA ASN A 180 12.30 0.37 16.27
C ASN A 180 11.18 0.88 17.18
N ARG A 181 10.41 0.00 17.85
CA ARG A 181 9.23 0.38 18.66
C ARG A 181 9.52 1.42 19.74
N ARG A 182 10.74 1.46 20.29
CA ARG A 182 11.15 2.46 21.29
C ARG A 182 11.27 3.89 20.72
N ARG A 183 11.30 4.02 19.40
CA ARG A 183 11.36 5.31 18.69
C ARG A 183 10.00 5.83 18.29
N ILE A 184 8.96 5.01 18.47
CA ILE A 184 7.58 5.42 18.20
C ILE A 184 7.19 6.44 19.26
N ALA A 185 6.83 7.65 18.81
CA ALA A 185 6.40 8.70 19.73
C ALA A 185 4.99 8.44 20.21
N VAL A 186 4.78 8.58 21.50
CA VAL A 186 3.44 8.72 22.07
C VAL A 186 2.97 10.12 21.67
N SER A 187 1.95 10.24 20.81
CA SER A 187 1.49 11.52 20.33
C SER A 187 0.82 12.28 21.49
N ASN A 188 1.40 13.41 21.86
CA ASN A 188 0.64 14.44 22.56
C ASN A 188 -0.12 15.25 21.52
N GLU A 189 -1.41 15.47 21.72
CA GLU A 189 -2.29 16.21 20.79
C GLU A 189 -1.77 17.63 20.46
N ALA A 190 -0.96 18.20 21.35
CA ALA A 190 -0.34 19.52 21.19
C ALA A 190 0.66 19.61 20.01
N ASP A 191 1.19 18.49 19.52
CA ASP A 191 2.24 18.47 18.48
C ASP A 191 1.70 18.37 17.05
N VAL A 192 0.39 18.36 16.86
CA VAL A 192 -0.22 18.25 15.52
C VAL A 192 -0.13 19.60 14.80
N SER A 193 0.53 19.60 13.64
CA SER A 193 0.52 20.78 12.76
C SER A 193 -0.93 21.07 12.32
N PRO A 194 -1.47 22.25 12.63
CA PRO A 194 -2.86 22.55 12.35
C PRO A 194 -3.05 22.91 10.87
N LEU A 195 -3.31 21.89 10.03
CA LEU A 195 -3.88 22.18 8.72
C LEU A 195 -5.32 22.70 8.92
N PRO A 196 -5.70 23.83 8.32
CA PRO A 196 -7.06 24.32 8.43
C PRO A 196 -8.04 23.35 7.77
N ASN A 197 -9.23 23.20 8.32
CA ASN A 197 -10.24 22.24 7.86
C ASN A 197 -10.62 22.43 6.39
N TRP A 198 -10.63 23.67 5.90
CA TRP A 198 -10.92 23.95 4.49
C TRP A 198 -9.85 23.37 3.57
N LEU A 199 -8.57 23.42 3.96
CA LEU A 199 -7.48 22.84 3.16
C LEU A 199 -7.57 21.31 3.14
N ILE A 200 -7.92 20.69 4.26
CA ILE A 200 -8.17 19.24 4.33
C ILE A 200 -9.33 18.86 3.39
N GLY A 201 -10.41 19.61 3.42
CA GLY A 201 -11.56 19.42 2.52
C GLY A 201 -11.19 19.60 1.04
N PHE A 202 -10.40 20.61 0.73
CA PHE A 202 -9.92 20.87 -0.63
C PHE A 202 -9.02 19.73 -1.15
N LEU A 203 -8.06 19.27 -0.34
CA LEU A 203 -7.22 18.14 -0.69
C LEU A 203 -8.03 16.84 -0.89
N LEU A 204 -9.04 16.62 -0.05
CA LEU A 204 -9.96 15.49 -0.20
C LEU A 204 -10.70 15.53 -1.54
N ILE A 205 -11.24 16.69 -1.92
CA ILE A 205 -11.95 16.87 -3.19
C ILE A 205 -11.00 16.61 -4.37
N ILE A 206 -9.78 17.17 -4.34
CA ILE A 206 -8.79 16.94 -5.40
C ILE A 206 -8.45 15.44 -5.51
N HIS A 207 -8.18 14.77 -4.39
CA HIS A 207 -7.87 13.34 -4.42
C HIS A 207 -9.03 12.50 -4.94
N LEU A 208 -10.24 12.76 -4.51
CA LEU A 208 -11.43 12.08 -5.01
C LEU A 208 -11.63 12.29 -6.50
N SER A 209 -11.52 13.54 -6.95
CA SER A 209 -11.67 13.87 -8.38
C SER A 209 -10.60 13.18 -9.22
N LEU A 210 -9.34 13.21 -8.77
CA LEU A 210 -8.23 12.56 -9.46
C LEU A 210 -8.44 11.05 -9.55
N LEU A 211 -8.82 10.41 -8.45
CA LEU A 211 -9.10 8.97 -8.42
C LEU A 211 -10.26 8.57 -9.33
N VAL A 212 -11.34 9.36 -9.35
CA VAL A 212 -12.47 9.12 -10.26
C VAL A 212 -12.04 9.27 -11.73
N LEU A 213 -11.26 10.30 -12.04
CA LEU A 213 -10.75 10.49 -13.40
C LEU A 213 -9.86 9.32 -13.84
N VAL A 214 -8.92 8.89 -13.03
CA VAL A 214 -8.03 7.75 -13.34
C VAL A 214 -8.84 6.47 -13.53
N GLU A 215 -9.76 6.17 -12.62
CA GLU A 215 -10.49 4.92 -12.66
C GLU A 215 -11.51 4.83 -13.80
N PHE A 216 -12.04 5.96 -14.28
CA PHE A 216 -13.17 5.94 -15.22
C PHE A 216 -12.95 6.69 -16.55
N SER A 217 -11.95 7.58 -16.67
CA SER A 217 -11.79 8.39 -17.90
C SER A 217 -10.87 7.76 -18.96
N LYS A 218 -9.99 6.83 -18.59
CA LYS A 218 -8.99 6.20 -19.49
C LYS A 218 -8.12 7.23 -20.24
N ILE A 219 -7.77 8.32 -19.59
CA ILE A 219 -6.91 9.37 -20.15
C ILE A 219 -5.48 9.11 -19.70
N ASP A 220 -4.60 8.69 -20.61
CA ASP A 220 -3.25 8.23 -20.32
C ASP A 220 -2.39 9.23 -19.51
N TRP A 221 -2.51 10.52 -19.79
CA TRP A 221 -1.73 11.51 -19.05
C TRP A 221 -2.23 11.69 -17.59
N ILE A 222 -3.53 11.47 -17.35
CA ILE A 222 -4.08 11.49 -15.98
C ILE A 222 -3.58 10.29 -15.21
N ASP A 223 -3.53 9.11 -15.84
CA ASP A 223 -2.96 7.90 -15.23
C ASP A 223 -1.50 8.14 -14.84
N GLY A 224 -0.70 8.76 -15.73
CA GLY A 224 0.68 9.12 -15.43
C GLY A 224 0.82 10.10 -14.25
N VAL A 225 -0.02 11.13 -14.19
CA VAL A 225 -0.06 12.09 -13.07
C VAL A 225 -0.48 11.41 -11.76
N TYR A 226 -1.43 10.49 -11.82
CA TYR A 226 -1.86 9.72 -10.68
C TYR A 226 -0.76 8.81 -10.15
N ASP A 227 -0.10 8.05 -11.01
CA ASP A 227 1.01 7.17 -10.66
C ASP A 227 2.18 7.93 -10.01
N LEU A 228 2.48 9.13 -10.52
CA LEU A 228 3.46 10.03 -9.93
C LEU A 228 2.97 10.68 -8.63
N GLY A 229 1.72 11.15 -8.64
CA GLY A 229 1.18 12.00 -7.57
C GLY A 229 0.67 11.21 -6.37
N LEU A 230 0.17 9.99 -6.54
CA LEU A 230 -0.42 9.22 -5.45
C LEU A 230 0.60 8.93 -4.36
N MET A 231 1.78 8.43 -4.72
CA MET A 231 2.83 8.13 -3.74
C MET A 231 3.36 9.38 -3.05
N ILE A 232 3.51 10.47 -3.79
CA ILE A 232 4.06 11.73 -3.30
C ILE A 232 3.01 12.51 -2.52
N GLY A 233 1.76 12.46 -2.95
CA GLY A 233 0.63 13.08 -2.27
C GLY A 233 0.26 12.44 -0.93
N LEU A 234 0.66 11.19 -0.69
CA LEU A 234 0.44 10.51 0.58
C LEU A 234 1.22 11.12 1.76
N ILE A 235 2.35 11.80 1.52
CA ILE A 235 3.16 12.40 2.59
C ILE A 235 2.34 13.38 3.45
N PRO A 236 1.66 14.38 2.88
CA PRO A 236 0.84 15.29 3.68
C PRO A 236 -0.28 14.56 4.44
N LEU A 237 -0.85 13.51 3.83
CA LEU A 237 -1.93 12.73 4.42
C LEU A 237 -1.47 11.95 5.65
N VAL A 238 -0.34 11.27 5.57
CA VAL A 238 0.23 10.51 6.69
C VAL A 238 0.57 11.41 7.87
N LEU A 239 1.11 12.60 7.60
CA LEU A 239 1.44 13.56 8.66
C LEU A 239 0.21 14.13 9.36
N CYS A 240 -0.91 14.18 8.67
CA CYS A 240 -2.16 14.69 9.21
C CYS A 240 -2.95 13.64 10.02
N ILE A 241 -2.63 12.36 9.94
CA ILE A 241 -3.43 11.25 10.51
C ILE A 241 -3.43 11.23 12.05
N ARG A 242 -2.56 11.95 12.72
CA ARG A 242 -2.45 11.96 14.18
C ARG A 242 -3.78 12.30 14.91
N GLY A 243 -4.73 11.37 14.82
CA GLY A 243 -6.01 11.45 15.53
C GLY A 243 -7.06 12.39 14.93
N ARG A 244 -6.87 12.93 13.73
CA ARG A 244 -7.85 13.78 13.06
C ARG A 244 -8.69 13.01 12.06
N LEU A 245 -9.99 13.24 12.05
CA LEU A 245 -10.94 12.58 11.14
C LEU A 245 -10.69 12.94 9.67
N GLY A 246 -10.40 14.21 9.37
CA GLY A 246 -10.26 14.69 7.99
C GLY A 246 -9.18 13.93 7.20
N PRO A 247 -7.94 13.80 7.69
CA PRO A 247 -6.91 13.01 7.03
C PRO A 247 -7.26 11.54 6.87
N TYR A 248 -7.94 10.95 7.86
CA TYR A 248 -8.41 9.57 7.74
C TYR A 248 -9.41 9.42 6.59
N LEU A 249 -10.36 10.36 6.46
CA LEU A 249 -11.31 10.36 5.34
C LEU A 249 -10.64 10.57 3.97
N GLN A 250 -9.47 11.22 3.92
CA GLN A 250 -8.67 11.27 2.68
C GLN A 250 -8.03 9.92 2.34
N LEU A 251 -7.61 9.15 3.33
CA LEU A 251 -7.02 7.82 3.09
C LEU A 251 -8.05 6.80 2.62
N LEU A 252 -9.29 6.89 3.07
CA LEU A 252 -10.34 5.96 2.65
C LEU A 252 -10.53 5.90 1.13
N PRO A 253 -10.68 7.02 0.41
CA PRO A 253 -10.74 7.00 -1.04
C PRO A 253 -9.49 6.39 -1.69
N ILE A 254 -8.30 6.72 -1.17
CA ILE A 254 -7.03 6.20 -1.70
C ILE A 254 -6.94 4.68 -1.56
N THR A 255 -7.47 4.11 -0.48
CA THR A 255 -7.42 2.66 -0.24
C THR A 255 -8.60 1.91 -0.86
N LEU A 256 -9.78 2.48 -0.87
CA LEU A 256 -11.01 1.80 -1.30
C LEU A 256 -11.39 2.09 -2.74
N LEU A 257 -11.19 3.31 -3.24
CA LEU A 257 -11.65 3.68 -4.56
C LEU A 257 -11.02 2.88 -5.70
N PRO A 258 -9.71 2.58 -5.71
CA PRO A 258 -9.11 1.76 -6.77
C PRO A 258 -9.73 0.37 -6.86
N ILE A 259 -9.94 -0.31 -5.73
CA ILE A 259 -10.58 -1.64 -5.76
C ILE A 259 -12.08 -1.54 -6.06
N ALA A 260 -12.75 -0.50 -5.58
CA ALA A 260 -14.15 -0.24 -5.89
C ALA A 260 -14.34 0.02 -7.39
N GLY A 261 -13.48 0.85 -7.99
CA GLY A 261 -13.49 1.13 -9.43
C GLY A 261 -13.22 -0.10 -10.27
N LYS A 262 -12.21 -0.89 -9.93
CA LYS A 262 -11.94 -2.17 -10.60
C LYS A 262 -13.12 -3.13 -10.49
N THR A 263 -13.72 -3.27 -9.32
CA THR A 263 -14.88 -4.14 -9.08
C THR A 263 -16.06 -3.67 -9.92
N LEU A 264 -16.34 -2.37 -9.93
CA LEU A 264 -17.39 -1.79 -10.74
C LEU A 264 -17.19 -2.09 -12.23
N ARG A 265 -15.98 -1.93 -12.76
CA ARG A 265 -15.69 -2.25 -14.17
C ARG A 265 -15.79 -3.73 -14.50
N ALA A 266 -15.39 -4.60 -13.58
CA ALA A 266 -15.42 -6.05 -13.78
C ALA A 266 -16.84 -6.64 -13.67
N MET A 267 -17.66 -6.06 -12.79
CA MET A 267 -19.01 -6.55 -12.48
C MET A 267 -20.12 -5.73 -13.17
N SER A 268 -19.74 -4.76 -14.02
CA SER A 268 -20.74 -3.90 -14.66
C SER A 268 -21.59 -4.70 -15.66
N ASP A 269 -22.86 -4.86 -15.30
CA ASP A 269 -23.91 -5.24 -16.22
C ASP A 269 -24.43 -3.96 -16.93
N PRO A 270 -24.42 -3.90 -18.26
CA PRO A 270 -24.94 -2.75 -19.00
C PRO A 270 -26.37 -2.37 -18.65
N VAL A 271 -27.17 -3.34 -18.20
CA VAL A 271 -28.60 -3.16 -17.87
C VAL A 271 -28.77 -2.48 -16.50
N ASN A 272 -27.84 -2.68 -15.55
CA ASN A 272 -27.98 -2.24 -14.15
C ASN A 272 -26.87 -1.30 -13.70
N GLN A 273 -26.39 -0.40 -14.54
CA GLN A 273 -25.27 0.48 -14.22
C GLN A 273 -25.44 1.26 -12.91
N SER A 274 -26.63 1.84 -12.67
CA SER A 274 -26.90 2.62 -11.46
C SER A 274 -26.80 1.75 -10.18
N LEU A 275 -27.27 0.51 -10.23
CA LEU A 275 -27.17 -0.42 -9.11
C LEU A 275 -25.71 -0.80 -8.85
N ASN A 276 -24.92 -1.03 -9.90
CA ASN A 276 -23.51 -1.35 -9.78
C ASN A 276 -22.72 -0.20 -9.16
N TRP A 277 -22.97 1.04 -9.57
CA TRP A 277 -22.37 2.24 -8.96
C TRP A 277 -22.74 2.37 -7.49
N LEU A 278 -23.99 2.13 -7.15
CA LEU A 278 -24.47 2.17 -5.77
C LEU A 278 -23.77 1.10 -4.92
N THR A 279 -23.74 -0.15 -5.40
CA THR A 279 -23.28 -1.31 -4.62
C THR A 279 -21.78 -1.36 -4.48
N TYR A 280 -21.03 -1.11 -5.55
CA TYR A 280 -19.57 -1.31 -5.56
C TYR A 280 -18.75 -0.06 -5.30
N LEU A 281 -19.32 1.13 -5.39
CA LEU A 281 -18.61 2.39 -5.17
C LEU A 281 -19.22 3.21 -4.04
N ILE A 282 -20.47 3.64 -4.19
CA ILE A 282 -21.07 4.63 -3.29
C ILE A 282 -21.25 4.03 -1.89
N LEU A 283 -21.89 2.88 -1.80
CA LEU A 283 -22.22 2.22 -0.53
C LEU A 283 -20.98 1.86 0.29
N PRO A 284 -19.93 1.23 -0.26
CA PRO A 284 -18.72 0.94 0.49
C PRO A 284 -18.05 2.19 1.08
N ILE A 285 -17.94 3.27 0.30
CA ILE A 285 -17.33 4.52 0.76
C ILE A 285 -18.20 5.19 1.82
N LEU A 286 -19.52 5.21 1.65
CA LEU A 286 -20.44 5.77 2.65
C LEU A 286 -20.38 4.99 3.96
N ILE A 287 -20.38 3.65 3.91
CA ILE A 287 -20.29 2.81 5.11
C ILE A 287 -18.97 3.09 5.83
N ALA A 288 -17.84 3.06 5.13
CA ALA A 288 -16.54 3.32 5.71
C ALA A 288 -16.45 4.73 6.33
N SER A 289 -16.96 5.75 5.64
CA SER A 289 -16.97 7.12 6.12
C SER A 289 -17.86 7.28 7.36
N THR A 290 -19.04 6.67 7.36
CA THR A 290 -19.98 6.71 8.49
C THR A 290 -19.38 6.06 9.73
N ILE A 291 -18.76 4.89 9.57
CA ILE A 291 -18.06 4.18 10.64
C ILE A 291 -16.90 5.04 11.18
N ALA A 292 -16.10 5.62 10.28
CA ALA A 292 -15.00 6.49 10.67
C ALA A 292 -15.47 7.72 11.48
N ILE A 293 -16.54 8.38 11.03
CA ILE A 293 -17.13 9.52 11.75
C ILE A 293 -17.66 9.11 13.12
N TRP A 294 -18.34 7.98 13.18
CA TRP A 294 -18.93 7.50 14.44
C TRP A 294 -17.83 7.18 15.47
N PHE A 295 -16.82 6.40 15.10
CA PHE A 295 -15.70 6.10 16.00
C PHE A 295 -14.86 7.32 16.36
N ALA A 296 -14.70 8.29 15.45
CA ALA A 296 -14.00 9.53 15.78
C ALA A 296 -14.75 10.37 16.80
N ARG A 297 -16.10 10.43 16.72
CA ARG A 297 -16.93 11.10 17.71
C ARG A 297 -16.83 10.40 19.07
N GLN A 298 -16.91 9.08 19.08
CA GLN A 298 -16.81 8.29 20.31
C GLN A 298 -15.42 8.44 20.98
N ALA A 299 -14.36 8.39 20.18
CA ALA A 299 -12.98 8.58 20.67
C ALA A 299 -12.75 9.98 21.27
N ARG A 300 -13.37 11.02 20.70
CA ARG A 300 -13.32 12.37 21.28
C ARG A 300 -14.04 12.49 22.61
N GLN A 301 -15.17 11.79 22.75
CA GLN A 301 -15.96 11.82 23.99
C GLN A 301 -15.25 11.04 25.11
N ASN A 302 -14.60 9.92 24.79
CA ASN A 302 -14.00 9.02 25.76
C ASN A 302 -12.48 9.23 25.92
N GLY A 303 -11.85 10.09 25.14
CA GLY A 303 -10.39 10.27 25.14
C GLY A 303 -9.60 9.09 24.51
N GLU A 304 -10.27 8.17 23.83
CA GLU A 304 -9.69 6.93 23.30
C GLU A 304 -9.34 7.02 21.80
N HIS A 305 -8.42 7.89 21.43
CA HIS A 305 -8.03 8.07 20.03
C HIS A 305 -7.44 6.80 19.36
N GLN A 306 -6.79 5.93 20.13
CA GLN A 306 -6.22 4.68 19.61
C GLN A 306 -7.32 3.70 19.18
N LEU A 307 -8.46 3.68 19.89
CA LEU A 307 -9.59 2.84 19.53
C LEU A 307 -10.18 3.25 18.17
N PHE A 308 -10.29 4.55 17.92
CA PHE A 308 -10.75 5.06 16.63
C PHE A 308 -9.89 4.54 15.47
N ILE A 309 -8.56 4.77 15.52
CA ILE A 309 -7.66 4.39 14.42
C ILE A 309 -7.75 2.88 14.17
N ARG A 310 -7.64 2.06 15.23
CA ARG A 310 -7.67 0.60 15.13
C ARG A 310 -8.98 0.09 14.52
N THR A 311 -10.11 0.58 15.01
CA THR A 311 -11.42 0.09 14.59
C THR A 311 -11.79 0.58 13.20
N ALA A 312 -11.54 1.84 12.90
CA ALA A 312 -11.84 2.41 11.59
C ALA A 312 -10.97 1.78 10.48
N LEU A 313 -9.69 1.52 10.76
CA LEU A 313 -8.82 0.79 9.82
C LEU A 313 -9.29 -0.65 9.61
N LEU A 314 -9.69 -1.35 10.67
CA LEU A 314 -10.20 -2.71 10.58
C LEU A 314 -11.44 -2.77 9.67
N PHE A 315 -12.42 -1.87 9.86
CA PHE A 315 -13.60 -1.82 9.00
C PHE A 315 -13.25 -1.49 7.53
N SER A 316 -12.31 -0.58 7.31
CA SER A 316 -11.85 -0.26 5.94
C SER A 316 -11.21 -1.47 5.28
N VAL A 317 -10.43 -2.26 6.02
CA VAL A 317 -9.81 -3.50 5.54
C VAL A 317 -10.89 -4.54 5.22
N TRP A 318 -11.93 -4.68 6.03
CA TRP A 318 -13.06 -5.58 5.71
C TRP A 318 -13.79 -5.18 4.43
N ILE A 319 -14.06 -3.89 4.24
CA ILE A 319 -14.68 -3.37 3.00
C ILE A 319 -13.76 -3.65 1.81
N TYR A 320 -12.46 -3.36 1.95
CA TYR A 320 -11.48 -3.64 0.92
C TYR A 320 -11.46 -5.12 0.52
N HIS A 321 -11.45 -6.04 1.47
CA HIS A 321 -11.48 -7.47 1.19
C HIS A 321 -12.82 -7.93 0.59
N GLY A 322 -13.94 -7.37 1.04
CA GLY A 322 -15.25 -7.66 0.45
C GLY A 322 -15.31 -7.28 -1.04
N LEU A 323 -14.77 -6.11 -1.39
CA LEU A 323 -14.66 -5.68 -2.79
C LEU A 323 -13.69 -6.58 -3.59
N ASN A 324 -12.58 -7.01 -3.00
CA ASN A 324 -11.68 -7.97 -3.65
C ASN A 324 -12.36 -9.32 -3.90
N PHE A 325 -13.16 -9.81 -2.96
CA PHE A 325 -13.93 -11.04 -3.15
C PHE A 325 -14.86 -10.93 -4.35
N ALA A 326 -15.57 -9.81 -4.48
CA ALA A 326 -16.42 -9.54 -5.62
C ALA A 326 -15.60 -9.46 -6.92
N PHE A 327 -14.54 -8.64 -6.94
CA PHE A 327 -13.70 -8.43 -8.13
C PHE A 327 -13.07 -9.71 -8.67
N PHE A 328 -12.52 -10.56 -7.77
CA PHE A 328 -11.87 -11.81 -8.16
C PHE A 328 -12.85 -12.98 -8.33
N ASN A 329 -14.11 -12.75 -8.04
CA ASN A 329 -15.13 -13.81 -8.04
C ASN A 329 -14.65 -15.04 -7.24
N PHE A 330 -14.16 -14.81 -6.02
CA PHE A 330 -13.70 -15.89 -5.16
C PHE A 330 -14.87 -16.79 -4.75
N PRO A 331 -14.76 -18.11 -4.94
CA PRO A 331 -15.78 -19.03 -4.48
C PRO A 331 -15.82 -19.05 -2.94
N TRP A 332 -17.01 -19.18 -2.40
CA TRP A 332 -17.19 -19.41 -0.97
C TRP A 332 -16.58 -20.77 -0.57
N PRO A 333 -16.06 -20.93 0.65
CA PRO A 333 -15.44 -22.19 1.07
C PRO A 333 -16.33 -23.43 0.98
N TRP A 334 -17.62 -23.26 0.84
CA TRP A 334 -18.62 -24.32 0.75
C TRP A 334 -19.19 -24.54 -0.67
N GLU A 335 -18.71 -23.79 -1.65
CA GLU A 335 -18.98 -24.01 -3.06
C GLU A 335 -17.95 -24.95 -3.67
N ASP A 336 -18.08 -25.24 -4.95
CA ASP A 336 -17.12 -26.09 -5.66
C ASP A 336 -15.69 -25.52 -5.56
N TRP A 337 -14.75 -26.40 -5.22
CA TRP A 337 -13.36 -26.05 -5.10
C TRP A 337 -12.77 -25.66 -6.46
N GLY A 338 -12.60 -24.41 -6.68
CA GLY A 338 -11.97 -23.85 -7.89
C GLY A 338 -10.52 -23.36 -7.63
N GLY A 339 -9.83 -22.95 -8.70
CA GLY A 339 -8.45 -22.49 -8.64
C GLY A 339 -8.17 -21.27 -7.75
N ARG A 340 -9.19 -20.59 -7.26
CA ARG A 340 -9.07 -19.42 -6.35
C ARG A 340 -9.53 -19.70 -4.92
N THR A 341 -10.07 -20.88 -4.63
CA THR A 341 -10.55 -21.24 -3.28
C THR A 341 -9.47 -21.13 -2.20
N PRO A 342 -8.23 -21.65 -2.39
CA PRO A 342 -7.18 -21.49 -1.39
C PRO A 342 -6.84 -20.01 -1.08
N ASN A 343 -6.84 -19.15 -2.08
CA ASN A 343 -6.58 -17.73 -1.90
C ASN A 343 -7.70 -17.05 -1.10
N ALA A 344 -8.95 -17.39 -1.39
CA ALA A 344 -10.10 -16.92 -0.63
C ALA A 344 -9.99 -17.32 0.85
N MET A 345 -9.63 -18.57 1.14
CA MET A 345 -9.42 -19.05 2.51
C MET A 345 -8.30 -18.30 3.22
N ILE A 346 -7.17 -18.04 2.55
CA ILE A 346 -6.07 -17.24 3.12
C ILE A 346 -6.56 -15.85 3.50
N PHE A 347 -7.32 -15.18 2.62
CA PHE A 347 -7.87 -13.86 2.92
C PHE A 347 -8.80 -13.89 4.12
N PHE A 348 -9.69 -14.89 4.24
CA PHE A 348 -10.54 -15.05 5.43
C PHE A 348 -9.72 -15.23 6.70
N ILE A 349 -8.72 -16.11 6.68
CA ILE A 349 -7.84 -16.36 7.84
C ILE A 349 -7.13 -15.06 8.25
N CYS A 350 -6.60 -14.30 7.29
CA CYS A 350 -5.97 -13.02 7.57
C CYS A 350 -6.95 -12.00 8.17
N MET A 351 -8.17 -11.93 7.65
CA MET A 351 -9.20 -11.02 8.15
C MET A 351 -9.64 -11.36 9.55
N PHE A 352 -9.90 -12.64 9.84
CA PHE A 352 -10.24 -13.08 11.19
C PHE A 352 -9.06 -12.89 12.16
N GLY A 353 -7.83 -13.17 11.75
CA GLY A 353 -6.64 -12.91 12.54
C GLY A 353 -6.47 -11.43 12.90
N LEU A 354 -6.62 -10.54 11.93
CA LEU A 354 -6.59 -9.08 12.16
C LEU A 354 -7.72 -8.62 13.07
N SER A 355 -8.93 -9.19 12.90
CA SER A 355 -10.08 -8.88 13.74
C SER A 355 -9.84 -9.35 15.18
N ALA A 356 -9.34 -10.56 15.38
CA ALA A 356 -8.98 -11.07 16.68
C ALA A 356 -7.93 -10.19 17.37
N LEU A 357 -6.86 -9.82 16.66
CA LEU A 357 -5.85 -8.89 17.18
C LEU A 357 -6.45 -7.53 17.55
N ALA A 358 -7.35 -6.98 16.71
CA ALA A 358 -7.98 -5.71 17.00
C ALA A 358 -8.93 -5.77 18.22
N ILE A 359 -9.61 -6.86 18.45
CA ILE A 359 -10.57 -7.04 19.54
C ILE A 359 -9.85 -7.38 20.85
N PHE A 360 -8.97 -8.38 20.82
CA PHE A 360 -8.35 -8.92 22.05
C PHE A 360 -7.10 -8.17 22.50
N TYR A 361 -6.52 -7.32 21.66
CA TYR A 361 -5.36 -6.52 22.04
C TYR A 361 -5.75 -5.45 23.07
N ASN A 362 -5.29 -5.63 24.33
CA ASN A 362 -5.54 -4.68 25.40
C ASN A 362 -4.26 -3.86 25.71
N PRO A 363 -4.20 -2.58 25.31
CA PRO A 363 -3.03 -1.74 25.55
C PRO A 363 -2.77 -1.43 27.04
N ALA A 364 -3.77 -1.56 27.91
CA ALA A 364 -3.61 -1.32 29.35
C ALA A 364 -2.74 -2.41 30.02
N GLU A 365 -2.87 -3.65 29.60
CA GLU A 365 -2.12 -4.78 30.13
C GLU A 365 -0.62 -4.70 29.79
N GLN A 366 -0.27 -4.16 28.61
CA GLN A 366 1.12 -3.93 28.22
C GLN A 366 1.79 -2.78 28.99
N ARG A 367 1.03 -1.76 29.38
CA ARG A 367 1.58 -0.70 30.27
C ARG A 367 1.97 -1.28 31.63
N TRP A 368 1.19 -2.22 32.14
CA TRP A 368 1.47 -2.89 33.41
C TRP A 368 2.75 -3.74 33.31
N GLN A 369 2.86 -4.55 32.28
CA GLN A 369 4.06 -5.37 32.03
C GLN A 369 5.31 -4.51 31.76
N SER A 370 5.20 -3.42 30.99
CA SER A 370 6.34 -2.53 30.73
C SER A 370 6.82 -1.78 31.96
N ASN A 371 5.93 -1.49 32.91
CA ASN A 371 6.29 -0.90 34.20
C ASN A 371 6.94 -1.90 35.15
N LEU A 372 6.50 -3.15 35.14
CA LEU A 372 7.15 -4.24 35.91
C LEU A 372 8.60 -4.48 35.47
N TRP A 373 8.84 -4.42 34.11
CA TRP A 373 10.21 -4.56 33.58
C TRP A 373 11.10 -3.33 33.83
N ARG A 374 10.53 -2.17 34.11
CA ARG A 374 11.31 -1.00 34.57
C ARG A 374 11.68 -1.08 36.00
N CYS A 375 10.78 -1.48 36.91
CA CYS A 375 11.07 -1.66 38.33
C CYS A 375 12.02 -2.81 38.64
N GLN A 376 12.33 -3.71 37.72
CA GLN A 376 13.33 -4.78 37.90
C GLN A 376 14.74 -4.39 37.41
N ARG A 377 14.95 -3.19 36.89
CA ARG A 377 16.25 -2.69 36.40
C ARG A 377 16.80 -1.51 37.17
N ASP A 378 16.02 -0.97 38.10
CA ASP A 378 16.44 -0.02 39.13
C ASP A 378 16.70 -0.79 40.47
#